data_57c3aec56f1972f4bdafd17bd2c5ef4f
#
_entry.id   57c3aec56f1972f4bdafd17bd2c5ef4f
#
_cell.length_a   1.000
_cell.length_b   1.000
_cell.length_c   1.000
_cell.angle_alpha   90.00
_cell.angle_beta   90.00
_cell.angle_gamma   90.00
#
_symmetry.space_group_name_H-M   'P 1'
#
loop_
_entity.id
_entity.type
_entity.pdbx_description
1 polymer ?
#
loop_
_entity_poly.entity_id
_entity_poly.type
_entity_poly.pdbx_seq_one_letter_code
_entity_poly.pdbx_strand_id
1 'polypeptide(L)'
;MPVKFQTIDDPEFGEIVIMRRATRYTRIKLGTDGRFVVTSGRLVPLAFIRSFIERSREDLRKIAKDSSIAQPYRDGQLIGKTHQLAIVPTQMIKQPEIRTVHDKLLVKLPPEFSLEDQDVQQQIRDEAIKVLRRDAKKYLPPLLEKLAGTHGFAYQRVRFSHAGSRWGSCSSNGTISLNIALMKLPDELIRYVLIHELCHTRHMNHSTAFWREVERYDPRYRLHRQQLKRQTPIV
;
A
#
# COMPACT_ATOMS: atom_id res chain seq x y z
N MET A 1 -13.32 -3.28 19.92
CA MET A 1 -12.87 -4.67 20.12
C MET A 1 -11.82 -4.98 19.06
N PRO A 2 -10.69 -5.63 19.42
CA PRO A 2 -9.64 -5.94 18.45
C PRO A 2 -10.16 -6.90 17.38
N VAL A 3 -9.81 -6.64 16.13
CA VAL A 3 -10.08 -7.54 15.00
C VAL A 3 -9.19 -8.76 15.18
N LYS A 4 -9.75 -9.95 15.38
CA LYS A 4 -8.97 -11.20 15.38
C LYS A 4 -8.58 -11.52 13.94
N PHE A 5 -7.29 -11.52 13.66
CA PHE A 5 -6.72 -12.05 12.44
C PHE A 5 -6.42 -13.54 12.63
N GLN A 6 -6.77 -14.33 11.67
CA GLN A 6 -6.43 -15.75 11.56
C GLN A 6 -5.89 -15.96 10.15
N THR A 7 -4.94 -16.84 9.96
CA THR A 7 -4.37 -17.15 8.65
C THR A 7 -4.64 -18.59 8.25
N ILE A 8 -4.69 -18.84 6.96
CA ILE A 8 -4.71 -20.17 6.34
C ILE A 8 -3.57 -20.18 5.33
N ASP A 9 -2.71 -21.18 5.41
CA ASP A 9 -1.73 -21.45 4.36
C ASP A 9 -2.40 -22.17 3.20
N ASP A 10 -2.31 -21.60 2.01
CA ASP A 10 -2.81 -22.16 0.77
C ASP A 10 -1.61 -22.49 -0.14
N PRO A 11 -1.56 -23.72 -0.71
CA PRO A 11 -0.40 -24.15 -1.50
C PRO A 11 -0.18 -23.36 -2.78
N GLU A 12 -1.19 -22.65 -3.29
CA GLU A 12 -1.11 -21.85 -4.51
C GLU A 12 -0.99 -20.35 -4.24
N PHE A 13 -1.68 -19.86 -3.21
CA PHE A 13 -1.78 -18.43 -2.93
C PHE A 13 -0.99 -17.98 -1.69
N GLY A 14 -0.28 -18.89 -1.03
CA GLY A 14 0.45 -18.63 0.21
C GLY A 14 -0.48 -18.29 1.37
N GLU A 15 -0.05 -17.40 2.25
CA GLU A 15 -0.80 -17.03 3.44
C GLU A 15 -2.05 -16.20 3.10
N ILE A 16 -3.24 -16.75 3.36
CA ILE A 16 -4.53 -16.07 3.22
C ILE A 16 -5.01 -15.57 4.58
N VAL A 17 -5.21 -14.26 4.70
CA VAL A 17 -5.63 -13.61 5.94
C VAL A 17 -7.14 -13.65 6.10
N ILE A 18 -7.64 -14.16 7.23
CA ILE A 18 -9.06 -14.13 7.57
C ILE A 18 -9.35 -12.98 8.51
N MET A 19 -10.24 -12.10 8.09
CA MET A 19 -10.73 -10.97 8.87
C MET A 19 -12.17 -11.21 9.30
N ARG A 20 -12.39 -11.38 10.60
CA ARG A 20 -13.73 -11.58 11.19
C ARG A 20 -14.38 -10.22 11.50
N ARG A 21 -15.54 -9.94 10.90
CA ARG A 21 -16.30 -8.70 11.11
C ARG A 21 -17.78 -8.97 11.33
N ALA A 22 -18.51 -7.95 11.78
CA ALA A 22 -19.98 -7.98 11.79
C ALA A 22 -20.48 -7.77 10.34
N THR A 23 -20.54 -8.85 9.57
CA THR A 23 -21.01 -8.86 8.18
C THR A 23 -21.79 -10.15 7.90
N ARG A 24 -22.76 -10.07 7.00
CA ARG A 24 -23.53 -11.23 6.53
C ARG A 24 -22.90 -11.90 5.30
N TYR A 25 -21.93 -11.23 4.66
CA TYR A 25 -21.33 -11.70 3.42
C TYR A 25 -19.90 -12.16 3.65
N THR A 26 -19.51 -13.24 2.97
CA THR A 26 -18.11 -13.64 2.83
C THR A 26 -17.61 -13.13 1.49
N ARG A 27 -16.49 -12.44 1.49
CA ARG A 27 -15.83 -11.91 0.29
C ARG A 27 -14.34 -12.09 0.40
N ILE A 28 -13.69 -12.30 -0.73
CA ILE A 28 -12.25 -12.37 -0.85
C ILE A 28 -11.75 -11.22 -1.73
N LYS A 29 -10.61 -10.67 -1.40
CA LYS A 29 -9.94 -9.63 -2.19
C LYS A 29 -8.44 -9.76 -2.01
N LEU A 30 -7.68 -9.28 -2.96
CA LEU A 30 -6.25 -9.11 -2.80
C LEU A 30 -5.97 -7.90 -1.89
N GLY A 31 -5.18 -8.13 -0.84
CA GLY A 31 -4.69 -7.09 0.06
C GLY A 31 -3.62 -6.23 -0.61
N THR A 32 -3.28 -5.12 0.01
CA THR A 32 -2.24 -4.20 -0.48
C THR A 32 -0.83 -4.74 -0.30
N ASP A 33 -0.71 -5.73 0.56
CA ASP A 33 0.51 -6.49 0.85
C ASP A 33 0.68 -7.73 -0.04
N GLY A 34 -0.21 -7.92 -1.03
CA GLY A 34 -0.17 -9.04 -1.95
C GLY A 34 -0.82 -10.32 -1.43
N ARG A 35 -1.24 -10.38 -0.17
CA ARG A 35 -1.96 -11.54 0.38
C ARG A 35 -3.45 -11.44 0.12
N PHE A 36 -4.09 -12.57 -0.09
CA PHE A 36 -5.55 -12.60 -0.15
C PHE A 36 -6.15 -12.40 1.24
N VAL A 37 -7.19 -11.57 1.32
CA VAL A 37 -7.92 -11.29 2.55
C VAL A 37 -9.37 -11.74 2.40
N VAL A 38 -9.76 -12.75 3.19
CA VAL A 38 -11.15 -13.19 3.31
C VAL A 38 -11.81 -12.42 4.44
N THR A 39 -12.79 -11.61 4.12
CA THR A 39 -13.66 -10.98 5.13
C THR A 39 -14.92 -11.80 5.28
N SER A 40 -15.24 -12.24 6.50
CA SER A 40 -16.41 -13.08 6.81
C SER A 40 -17.08 -12.69 8.11
N GLY A 41 -18.31 -13.16 8.30
CA GLY A 41 -19.02 -13.05 9.58
C GLY A 41 -18.27 -13.74 10.73
N ARG A 42 -18.51 -13.30 11.96
CA ARG A 42 -17.82 -13.82 13.15
C ARG A 42 -18.07 -15.30 13.40
N LEU A 43 -19.26 -15.80 13.06
CA LEU A 43 -19.72 -17.18 13.31
C LEU A 43 -19.53 -18.12 12.11
N VAL A 44 -19.00 -17.64 10.99
CA VAL A 44 -18.80 -18.48 9.79
C VAL A 44 -17.73 -19.54 10.07
N PRO A 45 -18.02 -20.85 9.92
CA PRO A 45 -17.05 -21.91 10.18
C PRO A 45 -15.82 -21.83 9.26
N LEU A 46 -14.65 -22.24 9.75
CA LEU A 46 -13.42 -22.25 8.97
C LEU A 46 -13.51 -23.16 7.75
N ALA A 47 -14.20 -24.30 7.89
CA ALA A 47 -14.46 -25.24 6.81
C ALA A 47 -15.23 -24.59 5.65
N PHE A 48 -16.21 -23.71 5.95
CA PHE A 48 -16.92 -22.97 4.93
C PHE A 48 -15.99 -21.99 4.21
N ILE A 49 -15.09 -21.30 4.93
CA ILE A 49 -14.12 -20.38 4.34
C ILE A 49 -13.17 -21.12 3.41
N ARG A 50 -12.66 -22.30 3.81
CA ARG A 50 -11.83 -23.15 2.95
C ARG A 50 -12.56 -23.55 1.67
N SER A 51 -13.80 -24.04 1.79
CA SER A 51 -14.63 -24.39 0.63
C SER A 51 -14.95 -23.18 -0.27
N PHE A 52 -15.08 -21.98 0.32
CA PHE A 52 -15.28 -20.75 -0.45
C PHE A 52 -14.02 -20.37 -1.24
N ILE A 53 -12.82 -20.47 -0.65
CA ILE A 53 -11.55 -20.25 -1.32
C ILE A 53 -11.41 -21.22 -2.51
N GLU A 54 -11.65 -22.53 -2.27
CA GLU A 54 -11.58 -23.57 -3.32
C GLU A 54 -12.47 -23.25 -4.52
N ARG A 55 -13.73 -22.88 -4.28
CA ARG A 55 -14.66 -22.53 -5.36
C ARG A 55 -14.31 -21.25 -6.11
N SER A 56 -13.53 -20.38 -5.47
CA SER A 56 -13.13 -19.10 -6.05
C SER A 56 -11.74 -19.15 -6.71
N ARG A 57 -11.04 -20.30 -6.77
CA ARG A 57 -9.65 -20.40 -7.25
C ARG A 57 -9.40 -19.75 -8.61
N GLU A 58 -10.28 -19.99 -9.59
CA GLU A 58 -10.14 -19.39 -10.92
C GLU A 58 -10.21 -17.86 -10.90
N ASP A 59 -11.13 -17.31 -10.11
CA ASP A 59 -11.24 -15.85 -9.96
C ASP A 59 -10.03 -15.28 -9.21
N LEU A 60 -9.51 -16.00 -8.21
CA LEU A 60 -8.30 -15.61 -7.49
C LEU A 60 -7.08 -15.61 -8.41
N ARG A 61 -6.92 -16.60 -9.30
CA ARG A 61 -5.86 -16.61 -10.32
C ARG A 61 -5.94 -15.40 -11.24
N LYS A 62 -7.13 -15.03 -11.70
CA LYS A 62 -7.34 -13.83 -12.53
C LYS A 62 -6.94 -12.57 -11.75
N ILE A 63 -7.44 -12.42 -10.51
CA ILE A 63 -7.10 -11.27 -9.66
C ILE A 63 -5.59 -11.18 -9.41
N ALA A 64 -4.93 -12.29 -9.10
CA ALA A 64 -3.49 -12.33 -8.90
C ALA A 64 -2.72 -11.91 -10.17
N LYS A 65 -3.13 -12.42 -11.34
CA LYS A 65 -2.49 -12.14 -12.63
C LYS A 65 -2.68 -10.69 -13.09
N ASP A 66 -3.87 -10.14 -12.88
CA ASP A 66 -4.22 -8.77 -13.31
C ASP A 66 -3.73 -7.69 -12.33
N SER A 67 -3.23 -8.11 -11.16
CA SER A 67 -2.78 -7.19 -10.12
C SER A 67 -1.38 -6.67 -10.39
N SER A 68 -1.18 -5.35 -10.21
CA SER A 68 0.17 -4.74 -10.18
C SER A 68 1.04 -5.25 -9.02
N ILE A 69 0.45 -5.95 -8.04
CA ILE A 69 1.14 -6.65 -6.96
C ILE A 69 1.87 -7.90 -7.48
N ALA A 70 1.43 -8.45 -8.63
CA ALA A 70 2.04 -9.63 -9.24
C ALA A 70 3.42 -9.37 -9.87
N GLN A 71 3.88 -8.12 -9.93
CA GLN A 71 5.21 -7.81 -10.40
C GLN A 71 6.25 -8.17 -9.32
N PRO A 72 7.13 -9.15 -9.58
CA PRO A 72 8.14 -9.54 -8.60
C PRO A 72 9.15 -8.42 -8.40
N TYR A 73 9.65 -8.31 -7.18
CA TYR A 73 10.79 -7.46 -6.88
C TYR A 73 12.03 -7.96 -7.60
N ARG A 74 12.87 -7.03 -8.07
CA ARG A 74 14.08 -7.34 -8.83
C ARG A 74 15.30 -6.70 -8.20
N ASP A 75 16.46 -7.30 -8.41
CA ASP A 75 17.72 -6.70 -8.01
C ASP A 75 17.89 -5.29 -8.62
N GLY A 76 18.42 -4.37 -7.82
CA GLY A 76 18.58 -2.98 -8.23
C GLY A 76 17.30 -2.14 -8.22
N GLN A 77 16.13 -2.71 -7.92
CA GLN A 77 14.86 -1.99 -7.92
C GLN A 77 14.81 -0.93 -6.80
N LEU A 78 14.35 0.28 -7.15
CA LEU A 78 14.12 1.34 -6.17
C LEU A 78 12.90 1.02 -5.29
N ILE A 79 13.10 1.16 -3.97
CA ILE A 79 12.07 1.06 -2.96
C ILE A 79 11.83 2.45 -2.39
N GLY A 80 10.74 3.07 -2.81
CA GLY A 80 10.45 4.47 -2.45
C GLY A 80 11.41 5.47 -3.10
N LYS A 81 11.92 6.42 -2.31
CA LYS A 81 12.77 7.52 -2.77
C LYS A 81 14.26 7.27 -2.60
N THR A 82 14.63 6.50 -1.60
CA THR A 82 16.01 6.48 -1.09
C THR A 82 16.62 5.10 -0.98
N HIS A 83 15.83 4.04 -1.06
CA HIS A 83 16.34 2.68 -0.88
C HIS A 83 16.39 1.92 -2.21
N GLN A 84 17.36 1.03 -2.31
CA GLN A 84 17.52 0.13 -3.45
C GLN A 84 17.57 -1.31 -2.96
N LEU A 85 16.83 -2.21 -3.62
CA LEU A 85 16.94 -3.63 -3.35
C LEU A 85 18.28 -4.15 -3.86
N ALA A 86 18.97 -4.93 -3.02
CA ALA A 86 20.25 -5.54 -3.39
C ALA A 86 20.25 -7.00 -2.93
N ILE A 87 20.51 -7.91 -3.87
CA ILE A 87 20.59 -9.34 -3.61
C ILE A 87 22.04 -9.71 -3.30
N VAL A 88 22.23 -10.48 -2.23
CA VAL A 88 23.52 -11.00 -1.79
C VAL A 88 23.41 -12.52 -1.69
N PRO A 89 23.83 -13.26 -2.72
CA PRO A 89 23.94 -14.72 -2.63
C PRO A 89 24.92 -15.11 -1.52
N THR A 90 24.55 -16.11 -0.71
CA THR A 90 25.40 -16.53 0.42
C THR A 90 25.11 -17.96 0.84
N GLN A 91 26.16 -18.69 1.22
CA GLN A 91 26.04 -20.02 1.82
C GLN A 91 26.11 -20.01 3.36
N MET A 92 26.24 -18.80 3.96
CA MET A 92 26.45 -18.66 5.40
C MET A 92 25.16 -18.76 6.23
N ILE A 93 24.01 -18.80 5.57
CA ILE A 93 22.70 -18.87 6.20
C ILE A 93 21.85 -19.96 5.53
N LYS A 94 20.92 -20.55 6.28
CA LYS A 94 20.02 -21.64 5.81
C LYS A 94 18.67 -21.14 5.33
N GLN A 95 18.32 -19.91 5.62
CA GLN A 95 17.04 -19.30 5.26
C GLN A 95 17.26 -17.88 4.73
N PRO A 96 16.43 -17.39 3.82
CA PRO A 96 16.50 -16.01 3.34
C PRO A 96 16.45 -15.01 4.50
N GLU A 97 17.30 -13.99 4.46
CA GLU A 97 17.32 -12.89 5.42
C GLU A 97 17.14 -11.57 4.68
N ILE A 98 16.04 -10.88 4.97
CA ILE A 98 15.74 -9.58 4.37
C ILE A 98 15.81 -8.50 5.45
N ARG A 99 16.64 -7.49 5.24
CA ARG A 99 16.78 -6.37 6.17
C ARG A 99 17.20 -5.07 5.50
N THR A 100 16.81 -3.96 6.09
CA THR A 100 17.27 -2.64 5.67
C THR A 100 18.60 -2.31 6.31
N VAL A 101 19.60 -1.95 5.50
CA VAL A 101 20.92 -1.48 5.93
C VAL A 101 21.23 -0.21 5.13
N HIS A 102 21.31 0.94 5.84
CA HIS A 102 21.47 2.25 5.24
C HIS A 102 20.39 2.55 4.18
N ASP A 103 20.79 2.72 2.93
CA ASP A 103 19.95 2.99 1.76
C ASP A 103 19.61 1.74 0.95
N LYS A 104 19.91 0.54 1.48
CA LYS A 104 19.68 -0.73 0.80
C LYS A 104 18.70 -1.62 1.55
N LEU A 105 17.82 -2.25 0.79
CA LEU A 105 17.05 -3.41 1.22
C LEU A 105 17.85 -4.65 0.81
N LEU A 106 18.66 -5.17 1.74
CA LEU A 106 19.50 -6.34 1.48
C LEU A 106 18.69 -7.62 1.59
N VAL A 107 18.79 -8.45 0.56
CA VAL A 107 18.22 -9.80 0.50
C VAL A 107 19.38 -10.79 0.42
N LYS A 108 19.73 -11.39 1.55
CA LYS A 108 20.65 -12.51 1.59
C LYS A 108 19.93 -13.78 1.21
N LEU A 109 20.38 -14.41 0.11
CA LEU A 109 19.70 -15.54 -0.50
C LEU A 109 20.61 -16.77 -0.51
N PRO A 110 20.25 -17.86 0.25
CA PRO A 110 20.92 -19.14 0.15
C PRO A 110 20.71 -19.81 -1.21
N PRO A 111 21.58 -20.75 -1.65
CA PRO A 111 21.49 -21.38 -2.97
C PRO A 111 20.19 -22.16 -3.22
N GLU A 112 19.56 -22.64 -2.17
CA GLU A 112 18.31 -23.42 -2.23
C GLU A 112 17.07 -22.55 -2.48
N PHE A 113 17.19 -21.20 -2.44
CA PHE A 113 16.10 -20.26 -2.61
C PHE A 113 16.31 -19.40 -3.86
N SER A 114 15.19 -19.09 -4.50
CA SER A 114 15.16 -18.17 -5.64
C SER A 114 14.51 -16.83 -5.25
N LEU A 115 14.91 -15.76 -5.93
CA LEU A 115 14.23 -14.48 -5.80
C LEU A 115 12.75 -14.57 -6.22
N GLU A 116 12.42 -15.46 -7.16
CA GLU A 116 11.09 -15.71 -7.68
C GLU A 116 10.19 -16.48 -6.69
N ASP A 117 10.78 -17.05 -5.64
CA ASP A 117 10.01 -17.77 -4.62
C ASP A 117 9.00 -16.85 -3.95
N GLN A 118 7.77 -17.33 -3.85
CA GLN A 118 6.64 -16.53 -3.35
C GLN A 118 6.86 -16.03 -1.91
N ASP A 119 7.45 -16.87 -1.06
CA ASP A 119 7.76 -16.53 0.32
C ASP A 119 8.87 -15.46 0.40
N VAL A 120 9.89 -15.55 -0.47
CA VAL A 120 10.97 -14.55 -0.57
C VAL A 120 10.39 -13.21 -1.02
N GLN A 121 9.56 -13.21 -2.07
CA GLN A 121 8.89 -12.03 -2.57
C GLN A 121 7.99 -11.39 -1.51
N GLN A 122 7.29 -12.21 -0.71
CA GLN A 122 6.44 -11.71 0.38
C GLN A 122 7.26 -11.06 1.50
N GLN A 123 8.37 -11.69 1.90
CA GLN A 123 9.27 -11.12 2.91
C GLN A 123 9.88 -9.78 2.44
N ILE A 124 10.28 -9.69 1.16
CA ILE A 124 10.76 -8.43 0.56
C ILE A 124 9.68 -7.36 0.62
N ARG A 125 8.43 -7.70 0.27
CA ARG A 125 7.30 -6.77 0.31
C ARG A 125 7.01 -6.28 1.72
N ASP A 126 7.02 -7.17 2.70
CA ASP A 126 6.78 -6.81 4.10
C ASP A 126 7.85 -5.82 4.62
N GLU A 127 9.11 -6.01 4.23
CA GLU A 127 10.18 -5.08 4.58
C GLU A 127 10.10 -3.77 3.80
N ALA A 128 9.75 -3.80 2.51
CA ALA A 128 9.50 -2.61 1.69
C ALA A 128 8.38 -1.74 2.28
N ILE A 129 7.31 -2.34 2.80
CA ILE A 129 6.23 -1.63 3.50
C ILE A 129 6.76 -0.88 4.73
N LYS A 130 7.67 -1.49 5.51
CA LYS A 130 8.30 -0.84 6.68
C LYS A 130 9.17 0.34 6.26
N VAL A 131 9.98 0.16 5.21
CA VAL A 131 10.79 1.22 4.61
C VAL A 131 9.93 2.39 4.17
N LEU A 132 8.93 2.14 3.31
CA LEU A 132 8.04 3.19 2.80
C LEU A 132 7.28 3.90 3.91
N ARG A 133 6.89 3.19 4.98
CA ARG A 133 6.22 3.80 6.14
C ARG A 133 7.14 4.73 6.91
N ARG A 134 8.41 4.36 7.09
CA ARG A 134 9.44 5.19 7.73
C ARG A 134 9.70 6.45 6.90
N ASP A 135 9.90 6.27 5.59
CA ASP A 135 10.19 7.35 4.67
C ASP A 135 9.00 8.31 4.55
N ALA A 136 7.76 7.80 4.45
CA ALA A 136 6.55 8.61 4.43
C ALA A 136 6.41 9.48 5.69
N LYS A 137 6.70 8.91 6.87
CA LYS A 137 6.67 9.66 8.14
C LYS A 137 7.72 10.77 8.20
N LYS A 138 8.86 10.59 7.53
CA LYS A 138 9.94 11.58 7.49
C LYS A 138 9.70 12.65 6.42
N TYR A 139 9.21 12.25 5.24
CA TYR A 139 9.15 13.11 4.06
C TYR A 139 7.84 13.91 3.95
N LEU A 140 6.69 13.26 4.19
CA LEU A 140 5.39 13.87 3.88
C LEU A 140 4.96 14.97 4.85
N PRO A 141 5.17 14.87 6.18
CA PRO A 141 4.71 15.91 7.10
C PRO A 141 5.34 17.29 6.86
N PRO A 142 6.69 17.45 6.73
CA PRO A 142 7.27 18.76 6.48
C PRO A 142 6.84 19.35 5.13
N LEU A 143 6.61 18.50 4.11
CA LEU A 143 6.11 18.97 2.82
C LEU A 143 4.65 19.43 2.93
N LEU A 144 3.79 18.69 3.64
CA LEU A 144 2.40 19.07 3.87
C LEU A 144 2.30 20.38 4.68
N GLU A 145 3.10 20.51 5.73
CA GLU A 145 3.17 21.70 6.58
C GLU A 145 3.60 22.94 5.77
N LYS A 146 4.64 22.79 4.94
CA LYS A 146 5.09 23.85 4.02
C LYS A 146 3.97 24.27 3.08
N LEU A 147 3.27 23.33 2.46
CA LEU A 147 2.15 23.64 1.55
C LEU A 147 0.99 24.29 2.29
N ALA A 148 0.63 23.79 3.47
CA ALA A 148 -0.42 24.36 4.30
C ALA A 148 -0.10 25.81 4.70
N GLY A 149 1.10 26.07 5.20
CA GLY A 149 1.55 27.40 5.58
C GLY A 149 1.62 28.38 4.39
N THR A 150 2.16 27.94 3.25
CA THR A 150 2.27 28.78 2.03
C THR A 150 0.89 29.19 1.49
N HIS A 151 -0.11 28.33 1.62
CA HIS A 151 -1.44 28.54 1.02
C HIS A 151 -2.56 28.82 2.04
N GLY A 152 -2.20 28.99 3.33
CA GLY A 152 -3.14 29.33 4.39
C GLY A 152 -4.17 28.24 4.68
N PHE A 153 -3.78 26.96 4.54
CA PHE A 153 -4.61 25.83 4.96
C PHE A 153 -4.37 25.47 6.42
N ALA A 154 -5.42 24.99 7.09
CA ALA A 154 -5.33 24.43 8.42
C ALA A 154 -5.78 22.96 8.40
N TYR A 155 -5.07 22.11 9.12
CA TYR A 155 -5.45 20.71 9.35
C TYR A 155 -5.12 20.31 10.80
N GLN A 156 -5.76 19.27 11.31
CA GLN A 156 -5.60 18.86 12.72
C GLN A 156 -4.41 17.94 12.93
N ARG A 157 -4.27 16.92 12.09
CA ARG A 157 -3.23 15.91 12.20
C ARG A 157 -3.05 15.11 10.93
N VAL A 158 -1.88 14.46 10.82
CA VAL A 158 -1.55 13.52 9.75
C VAL A 158 -1.58 12.09 10.28
N ARG A 159 -2.09 11.17 9.47
CA ARG A 159 -2.02 9.71 9.66
C ARG A 159 -1.43 9.06 8.43
N PHE A 160 -0.86 7.87 8.61
CA PHE A 160 -0.33 7.07 7.52
C PHE A 160 -1.13 5.79 7.36
N SER A 161 -1.51 5.50 6.13
CA SER A 161 -2.27 4.32 5.75
C SER A 161 -1.53 3.50 4.70
N HIS A 162 -1.92 2.24 4.58
CA HIS A 162 -1.54 1.37 3.48
C HIS A 162 -2.85 0.81 2.88
N ALA A 163 -3.56 1.67 2.14
CA ALA A 163 -4.87 1.35 1.56
C ALA A 163 -4.72 1.13 0.05
N GLY A 164 -5.29 0.05 -0.48
CA GLY A 164 -5.16 -0.30 -1.90
C GLY A 164 -6.02 0.53 -2.86
N SER A 165 -6.85 1.46 -2.35
CA SER A 165 -7.86 2.14 -3.17
C SER A 165 -7.71 3.65 -3.24
N ARG A 166 -6.83 4.26 -2.42
CA ARG A 166 -6.71 5.72 -2.35
C ARG A 166 -5.32 6.17 -1.95
N TRP A 167 -4.88 7.30 -2.48
CA TRP A 167 -3.60 7.92 -2.18
C TRP A 167 -3.64 8.78 -0.93
N GLY A 168 -4.79 9.37 -0.63
CA GLY A 168 -5.04 10.15 0.56
C GLY A 168 -6.51 10.17 0.93
N SER A 169 -6.84 10.81 2.05
CA SER A 169 -8.20 11.21 2.43
C SER A 169 -8.15 12.27 3.53
N CYS A 170 -9.08 13.20 3.50
CA CYS A 170 -9.31 14.16 4.57
C CYS A 170 -10.68 13.89 5.21
N SER A 171 -10.74 13.89 6.54
CA SER A 171 -11.99 13.76 7.28
C SER A 171 -12.55 15.14 7.68
N SER A 172 -13.84 15.21 8.00
CA SER A 172 -14.51 16.47 8.39
C SER A 172 -13.90 17.16 9.62
N ASN A 173 -13.17 16.42 10.45
CA ASN A 173 -12.43 16.99 11.59
C ASN A 173 -10.99 17.40 11.23
N GLY A 174 -10.64 17.53 9.96
CA GLY A 174 -9.32 17.97 9.53
C GLY A 174 -8.19 16.95 9.69
N THR A 175 -8.49 15.66 9.88
CA THR A 175 -7.46 14.61 9.87
C THR A 175 -7.14 14.21 8.44
N ILE A 176 -5.90 14.40 8.00
CA ILE A 176 -5.38 13.98 6.69
C ILE A 176 -4.71 12.61 6.83
N SER A 177 -5.17 11.62 6.07
CA SER A 177 -4.57 10.30 5.99
C SER A 177 -3.84 10.16 4.66
N LEU A 178 -2.53 9.88 4.70
CA LEU A 178 -1.67 9.75 3.53
C LEU A 178 -1.22 8.29 3.35
N ASN A 179 -1.29 7.81 2.11
CA ASN A 179 -0.82 6.46 1.80
C ASN A 179 0.71 6.43 1.73
N ILE A 180 1.33 5.42 2.35
CA ILE A 180 2.78 5.22 2.29
C ILE A 180 3.29 4.97 0.87
N ALA A 181 2.45 4.43 -0.02
CA ALA A 181 2.75 4.22 -1.43
C ALA A 181 3.01 5.53 -2.19
N LEU A 182 2.68 6.70 -1.62
CA LEU A 182 3.07 8.02 -2.17
C LEU A 182 4.59 8.11 -2.37
N MET A 183 5.38 7.40 -1.56
CA MET A 183 6.85 7.39 -1.70
C MET A 183 7.34 6.77 -3.00
N LYS A 184 6.49 6.06 -3.75
CA LYS A 184 6.78 5.51 -5.08
C LYS A 184 6.54 6.51 -6.22
N LEU A 185 5.84 7.62 -5.95
CA LEU A 185 5.41 8.59 -6.95
C LEU A 185 6.47 9.69 -7.17
N PRO A 186 6.53 10.30 -8.37
CA PRO A 186 7.22 11.56 -8.60
C PRO A 186 6.74 12.67 -7.66
N ASP A 187 7.61 13.62 -7.35
CA ASP A 187 7.33 14.67 -6.36
C ASP A 187 6.15 15.59 -6.76
N GLU A 188 5.96 15.81 -8.05
CA GLU A 188 4.81 16.57 -8.55
C GLU A 188 3.47 15.87 -8.25
N LEU A 189 3.41 14.53 -8.34
CA LEU A 189 2.21 13.78 -8.01
C LEU A 189 2.00 13.70 -6.50
N ILE A 190 3.06 13.58 -5.71
CA ILE A 190 2.97 13.70 -4.24
C ILE A 190 2.38 15.07 -3.89
N ARG A 191 2.96 16.17 -4.42
CA ARG A 191 2.49 17.52 -4.18
C ARG A 191 1.02 17.70 -4.58
N TYR A 192 0.61 17.18 -5.74
CA TYR A 192 -0.79 17.20 -6.17
C TYR A 192 -1.72 16.51 -5.14
N VAL A 193 -1.38 15.32 -4.66
CA VAL A 193 -2.18 14.62 -3.65
C VAL A 193 -2.26 15.43 -2.36
N LEU A 194 -1.15 15.98 -1.88
CA LEU A 194 -1.15 16.80 -0.66
C LEU A 194 -2.02 18.05 -0.80
N ILE A 195 -1.97 18.75 -1.93
CA ILE A 195 -2.85 19.89 -2.23
C ILE A 195 -4.31 19.46 -2.28
N HIS A 196 -4.61 18.32 -2.91
CA HIS A 196 -5.96 17.76 -2.99
C HIS A 196 -6.54 17.51 -1.59
N GLU A 197 -5.77 16.88 -0.69
CA GLU A 197 -6.21 16.62 0.68
C GLU A 197 -6.31 17.91 1.52
N LEU A 198 -5.45 18.90 1.29
CA LEU A 198 -5.57 20.22 1.92
C LEU A 198 -6.82 20.95 1.47
N CYS A 199 -7.18 20.91 0.18
CA CYS A 199 -8.41 21.52 -0.32
C CYS A 199 -9.67 20.88 0.32
N HIS A 200 -9.61 19.60 0.70
CA HIS A 200 -10.69 18.95 1.44
C HIS A 200 -10.90 19.50 2.85
N THR A 201 -9.95 20.21 3.45
CA THR A 201 -10.19 20.90 4.74
C THR A 201 -11.17 22.06 4.62
N ARG A 202 -11.42 22.58 3.40
CA ARG A 202 -12.38 23.65 3.11
C ARG A 202 -13.60 23.15 2.33
N HIS A 203 -13.42 22.16 1.44
CA HIS A 203 -14.46 21.62 0.57
C HIS A 203 -14.50 20.10 0.67
N MET A 204 -15.43 19.56 1.46
CA MET A 204 -15.52 18.11 1.72
C MET A 204 -15.95 17.28 0.50
N ASN A 205 -16.51 17.90 -0.51
CA ASN A 205 -16.94 17.25 -1.76
C ASN A 205 -16.17 17.78 -2.96
N HIS A 206 -16.15 17.02 -4.06
CA HIS A 206 -15.49 17.40 -5.31
C HIS A 206 -16.37 18.34 -6.17
N SER A 207 -16.93 19.39 -5.57
CA SER A 207 -17.73 20.41 -6.26
C SER A 207 -16.88 21.26 -7.21
N THR A 208 -17.53 22.13 -7.99
CA THR A 208 -16.82 23.09 -8.83
C THR A 208 -15.92 24.03 -8.01
N ALA A 209 -16.34 24.41 -6.80
CA ALA A 209 -15.53 25.22 -5.89
C ALA A 209 -14.26 24.49 -5.45
N PHE A 210 -14.36 23.20 -5.12
CA PHE A 210 -13.21 22.36 -4.81
C PHE A 210 -12.18 22.34 -5.96
N TRP A 211 -12.64 22.06 -7.19
CA TRP A 211 -11.71 21.97 -8.34
C TRP A 211 -11.11 23.32 -8.70
N ARG A 212 -11.84 24.42 -8.54
CA ARG A 212 -11.27 25.78 -8.72
C ARG A 212 -10.17 26.05 -7.69
N GLU A 213 -10.34 25.62 -6.46
CA GLU A 213 -9.32 25.78 -5.43
C GLU A 213 -8.10 24.90 -5.70
N VAL A 214 -8.28 23.63 -6.09
CA VAL A 214 -7.16 22.77 -6.52
C VAL A 214 -6.39 23.41 -7.69
N GLU A 215 -7.08 23.91 -8.72
CA GLU A 215 -6.48 24.56 -9.89
C GLU A 215 -5.67 25.81 -9.52
N ARG A 216 -6.11 26.55 -8.49
CA ARG A 216 -5.39 27.74 -7.99
C ARG A 216 -4.00 27.38 -7.45
N TYR A 217 -3.83 26.24 -6.80
CA TYR A 217 -2.58 25.81 -6.16
C TYR A 217 -1.78 24.82 -6.99
N ASP A 218 -2.45 24.12 -7.90
CA ASP A 218 -1.84 23.23 -8.90
C ASP A 218 -2.52 23.46 -10.27
N PRO A 219 -2.06 24.43 -11.06
CA PRO A 219 -2.64 24.72 -12.39
C PRO A 219 -2.62 23.52 -13.35
N ARG A 220 -1.72 22.54 -13.12
CA ARG A 220 -1.61 21.30 -13.91
C ARG A 220 -2.38 20.13 -13.32
N TYR A 221 -3.29 20.35 -12.38
CA TYR A 221 -3.98 19.27 -11.65
C TYR A 221 -4.68 18.25 -12.56
N ARG A 222 -5.18 18.67 -13.73
CA ARG A 222 -5.85 17.75 -14.69
C ARG A 222 -4.86 16.70 -15.22
N LEU A 223 -3.65 17.15 -15.56
CA LEU A 223 -2.57 16.27 -15.99
C LEU A 223 -2.13 15.34 -14.86
N HIS A 224 -1.87 15.87 -13.66
CA HIS A 224 -1.45 15.09 -12.49
C HIS A 224 -2.52 14.08 -12.10
N ARG A 225 -3.80 14.47 -12.13
CA ARG A 225 -4.92 13.55 -11.91
C ARG A 225 -4.98 12.42 -12.93
N GLN A 226 -4.72 12.73 -14.21
CA GLN A 226 -4.68 11.72 -15.27
C GLN A 226 -3.51 10.75 -15.09
N GLN A 227 -2.32 11.26 -14.77
CA GLN A 227 -1.14 10.44 -14.45
C GLN A 227 -1.37 9.55 -13.24
N LEU A 228 -1.97 10.10 -12.17
CA LEU A 228 -2.26 9.37 -10.94
C LEU A 228 -3.27 8.23 -11.14
N LYS A 229 -4.23 8.38 -12.08
CA LYS A 229 -5.17 7.32 -12.43
C LYS A 229 -4.51 6.08 -13.08
N ARG A 230 -3.31 6.23 -13.62
CA ARG A 230 -2.50 5.14 -14.20
C ARG A 230 -1.64 4.43 -13.16
N GLN A 231 -1.62 4.94 -11.94
CA GLN A 231 -0.87 4.40 -10.82
C GLN A 231 -1.80 3.72 -9.81
N THR A 232 -1.31 2.70 -9.14
CA THR A 232 -2.04 2.02 -8.07
C THR A 232 -1.37 2.29 -6.71
N PRO A 233 -2.14 2.58 -5.65
CA PRO A 233 -1.58 2.84 -4.31
C PRO A 233 -1.21 1.55 -3.57
N ILE A 234 -0.54 0.62 -4.26
CA ILE A 234 -0.14 -0.70 -3.78
C ILE A 234 1.38 -0.76 -3.70
N VAL A 235 1.89 -1.49 -2.70
CA VAL A 235 3.33 -1.73 -2.46
C VAL A 235 3.72 -3.11 -2.93
#